data_5b82b0e98189d9123782e3cf673cbd5c
#
_entry.id   5b82b0e98189d9123782e3cf673cbd5c
#
_cell.length_a   1.000
_cell.length_b   1.000
_cell.length_c   1.000
_cell.angle_alpha   90.00
_cell.angle_beta   90.00
_cell.angle_gamma   90.00
#
_symmetry.space_group_name_H-M   'P 1'
#
loop_
_entity.id
_entity.type
_entity.pdbx_description
1 polymer ?
#
loop_
_entity_poly.entity_id
_entity_poly.type
_entity_poly.pdbx_seq_one_letter_code
_entity_poly.pdbx_strand_id
1 'polypeptide(L)'
;VYKRQIFIKSKLKLTNKQLGISISCDGVCLTLISYKKGISEFYLSNETIRKSKFKKSNVGDYVNLELPLKYGQNISGHICQGHVDTVSKVTNLTNVDKSTIYEFSIDKKFYKYLVEKASILINGVSLTIAKIKKNKFEIWVIPHTLKLTNLANIKKNDLVNIEIDILSKYVKKFINDKK
;
A
#
# COMPACT_ATOMS: atom_id res chain seq x y z
N VAL A 1 23.98 -14.13 -2.51
CA VAL A 1 23.68 -12.69 -2.59
C VAL A 1 22.19 -12.54 -2.72
N TYR A 2 21.51 -12.15 -1.66
CA TYR A 2 20.08 -11.86 -1.72
C TYR A 2 19.88 -10.67 -2.66
N LYS A 3 19.18 -10.88 -3.77
CA LYS A 3 18.81 -9.81 -4.68
C LYS A 3 17.89 -8.85 -3.94
N ARG A 4 18.45 -7.73 -3.47
CA ARG A 4 17.72 -6.66 -2.79
C ARG A 4 17.26 -5.56 -3.76
N GLN A 5 17.14 -5.89 -5.03
CA GLN A 5 16.75 -4.98 -6.07
C GLN A 5 15.47 -5.46 -6.71
N ILE A 6 14.57 -4.52 -6.99
CA ILE A 6 13.41 -4.75 -7.82
C ILE A 6 13.48 -3.86 -9.05
N PHE A 7 13.03 -4.40 -10.16
CA PHE A 7 12.96 -3.74 -11.45
C PHE A 7 11.49 -3.69 -11.86
N ILE A 8 10.96 -2.49 -12.06
CA ILE A 8 9.55 -2.29 -12.39
C ILE A 8 9.45 -1.63 -13.76
N LYS A 9 8.84 -2.34 -14.72
CA LYS A 9 8.53 -1.81 -16.04
C LYS A 9 7.23 -1.02 -15.97
N SER A 10 7.24 0.23 -16.41
CA SER A 10 6.07 1.09 -16.40
C SER A 10 6.04 2.05 -17.61
N LYS A 11 4.87 2.70 -17.79
CA LYS A 11 4.70 3.78 -18.76
C LYS A 11 5.03 5.17 -18.16
N LEU A 12 5.50 5.24 -16.93
CA LEU A 12 5.93 6.50 -16.32
C LEU A 12 7.08 7.10 -17.13
N LYS A 13 6.93 8.37 -17.49
CA LYS A 13 7.99 9.11 -18.21
C LYS A 13 8.91 9.74 -17.15
N LEU A 14 9.90 8.99 -16.72
CA LEU A 14 10.95 9.45 -15.82
C LEU A 14 12.19 9.85 -16.60
N THR A 15 13.04 10.66 -15.99
CA THR A 15 14.32 11.11 -16.55
C THR A 15 15.42 10.94 -15.51
N ASN A 16 16.67 11.00 -15.92
CA ASN A 16 17.79 10.94 -14.99
C ASN A 16 17.81 12.10 -13.97
N LYS A 17 17.12 13.21 -14.26
CA LYS A 17 16.96 14.31 -13.29
C LYS A 17 16.09 13.94 -12.09
N GLN A 18 15.36 12.83 -12.19
CA GLN A 18 14.48 12.34 -11.12
C GLN A 18 15.11 11.19 -10.32
N LEU A 19 16.38 10.85 -10.57
CA LEU A 19 17.09 9.90 -9.71
C LEU A 19 17.14 10.44 -8.27
N GLY A 20 16.92 9.55 -7.30
CA GLY A 20 16.83 9.91 -5.88
C GLY A 20 15.44 10.32 -5.40
N ILE A 21 14.43 10.49 -6.29
CA ILE A 21 13.06 10.71 -5.82
C ILE A 21 12.49 9.45 -5.15
N SER A 22 11.56 9.66 -4.23
CA SER A 22 10.75 8.57 -3.66
C SER A 22 9.57 8.29 -4.56
N ILE A 23 9.32 7.01 -4.85
CA ILE A 23 8.14 6.52 -5.55
C ILE A 23 7.45 5.51 -4.65
N SER A 24 6.13 5.64 -4.46
CA SER A 24 5.34 4.64 -3.78
C SER A 24 5.14 3.43 -4.70
N CYS A 25 5.65 2.29 -4.27
CA CYS A 25 5.53 1.00 -4.97
C CYS A 25 4.68 0.07 -4.11
N ASP A 26 3.42 -0.18 -4.49
CA ASP A 26 2.44 -0.87 -3.63
C ASP A 26 2.40 -0.31 -2.20
N GLY A 27 2.44 1.01 -2.07
CA GLY A 27 2.44 1.69 -0.77
C GLY A 27 3.77 1.64 -0.02
N VAL A 28 4.84 1.16 -0.64
CA VAL A 28 6.20 1.21 -0.07
C VAL A 28 6.97 2.37 -0.69
N CYS A 29 7.44 3.29 0.15
CA CYS A 29 8.30 4.38 -0.28
C CYS A 29 9.68 3.86 -0.66
N LEU A 30 10.01 3.90 -1.95
CA LEU A 30 11.28 3.42 -2.49
C LEU A 30 12.00 4.53 -3.25
N THR A 31 13.31 4.61 -3.08
CA THR A 31 14.14 5.57 -3.80
C THR A 31 14.50 5.04 -5.19
N LEU A 32 14.21 5.83 -6.22
CA LEU A 32 14.61 5.52 -7.61
C LEU A 32 16.12 5.63 -7.75
N ILE A 33 16.80 4.52 -8.02
CA ILE A 33 18.27 4.50 -8.17
C ILE A 33 18.72 4.46 -9.62
N SER A 34 17.89 3.96 -10.52
CA SER A 34 18.18 3.91 -11.96
C SER A 34 16.87 3.92 -12.77
N TYR A 35 16.92 4.52 -13.95
CA TYR A 35 15.82 4.45 -14.93
C TYR A 35 16.36 4.30 -16.34
N LYS A 36 15.97 3.26 -17.03
CA LYS A 36 16.37 3.00 -18.41
C LYS A 36 15.26 2.29 -19.18
N LYS A 37 14.90 2.83 -20.34
CA LYS A 37 13.92 2.22 -21.28
C LYS A 37 12.60 1.80 -20.62
N GLY A 38 12.04 2.65 -19.72
CA GLY A 38 10.77 2.37 -19.04
C GLY A 38 10.90 1.40 -17.84
N ILE A 39 12.11 1.03 -17.46
CA ILE A 39 12.39 0.20 -16.29
C ILE A 39 12.99 1.07 -15.20
N SER A 40 12.32 1.10 -14.06
CA SER A 40 12.76 1.73 -12.82
C SER A 40 13.40 0.69 -11.92
N GLU A 41 14.53 1.03 -11.31
CA GLU A 41 15.26 0.18 -10.38
C GLU A 41 15.21 0.77 -8.98
N PHE A 42 14.95 -0.08 -8.00
CA PHE A 42 14.88 0.27 -6.58
C PHE A 42 15.65 -0.74 -5.74
N TYR A 43 16.25 -0.25 -4.65
CA TYR A 43 16.89 -1.10 -3.64
C TYR A 43 15.96 -1.30 -2.44
N LEU A 44 15.82 -2.54 -1.99
CA LEU A 44 15.04 -2.90 -0.83
C LEU A 44 15.95 -3.11 0.40
N SER A 45 15.73 -2.33 1.45
CA SER A 45 16.39 -2.56 2.73
C SER A 45 15.89 -3.87 3.37
N ASN A 46 16.64 -4.39 4.35
CA ASN A 46 16.19 -5.55 5.12
C ASN A 46 14.85 -5.28 5.81
N GLU A 47 14.65 -4.07 6.31
CA GLU A 47 13.41 -3.67 6.96
C GLU A 47 12.24 -3.66 5.95
N THR A 48 12.45 -3.09 4.76
CA THR A 48 11.47 -3.10 3.68
C THR A 48 11.06 -4.52 3.30
N ILE A 49 12.03 -5.42 3.11
CA ILE A 49 11.73 -6.82 2.79
C ILE A 49 10.96 -7.49 3.92
N ARG A 50 11.34 -7.25 5.17
CA ARG A 50 10.69 -7.84 6.34
C ARG A 50 9.25 -7.36 6.53
N LYS A 51 8.98 -6.09 6.25
CA LYS A 51 7.70 -5.43 6.53
C LYS A 51 6.71 -5.41 5.37
N SER A 52 7.16 -5.72 4.16
CA SER A 52 6.32 -5.65 2.97
C SER A 52 6.08 -7.01 2.31
N LYS A 53 5.09 -7.05 1.44
CA LYS A 53 4.79 -8.23 0.60
C LYS A 53 5.92 -8.55 -0.39
N PHE A 54 6.85 -7.62 -0.64
CA PHE A 54 7.96 -7.81 -1.58
C PHE A 54 8.85 -9.00 -1.24
N LYS A 55 8.84 -9.47 0.01
CA LYS A 55 9.48 -10.74 0.40
C LYS A 55 9.00 -11.94 -0.45
N LYS A 56 7.75 -11.91 -0.94
CA LYS A 56 7.10 -12.99 -1.69
C LYS A 56 6.75 -12.61 -3.12
N SER A 57 7.24 -11.48 -3.60
CA SER A 57 6.97 -11.03 -4.98
C SER A 57 7.76 -11.82 -6.00
N ASN A 58 7.14 -12.05 -7.15
CA ASN A 58 7.68 -12.78 -8.28
C ASN A 58 7.78 -11.89 -9.52
N VAL A 59 8.57 -12.33 -10.49
CA VAL A 59 8.58 -11.70 -11.80
C VAL A 59 7.20 -11.87 -12.46
N GLY A 60 6.67 -10.76 -12.98
CA GLY A 60 5.33 -10.71 -13.58
C GLY A 60 4.24 -10.17 -12.65
N ASP A 61 4.53 -9.97 -11.36
CA ASP A 61 3.57 -9.34 -10.45
C ASP A 61 3.30 -7.88 -10.86
N TYR A 62 2.04 -7.46 -10.75
CA TYR A 62 1.65 -6.06 -10.92
C TYR A 62 1.88 -5.26 -9.66
N VAL A 63 2.43 -4.05 -9.81
CA VAL A 63 2.73 -3.11 -8.73
C VAL A 63 2.04 -1.78 -9.01
N ASN A 64 1.27 -1.26 -8.07
CA ASN A 64 0.77 0.11 -8.13
C ASN A 64 1.93 1.08 -7.94
N LEU A 65 2.04 2.09 -8.81
CA LEU A 65 3.07 3.13 -8.74
C LEU A 65 2.43 4.49 -8.56
N GLU A 66 2.93 5.27 -7.60
CA GLU A 66 2.52 6.64 -7.39
C GLU A 66 3.75 7.54 -7.21
N LEU A 67 3.77 8.63 -7.97
CA LEU A 67 4.81 9.65 -7.86
C LEU A 67 4.59 10.51 -6.62
N PRO A 68 5.66 11.11 -6.05
CA PRO A 68 5.52 12.01 -4.92
C PRO A 68 4.68 13.23 -5.32
N LEU A 69 3.83 13.67 -4.38
CA LEU A 69 3.07 14.91 -4.54
C LEU A 69 4.03 16.10 -4.70
N LYS A 70 3.68 17.00 -5.59
CA LYS A 70 4.36 18.29 -5.69
C LYS A 70 3.61 19.33 -4.87
N TYR A 71 4.33 20.35 -4.41
CA TYR A 71 3.71 21.48 -3.72
C TYR A 71 2.58 22.09 -4.56
N GLY A 72 1.44 22.36 -3.94
CA GLY A 72 0.25 22.91 -4.61
C GLY A 72 -0.65 21.89 -5.33
N GLN A 73 -0.32 20.60 -5.33
CA GLN A 73 -1.21 19.58 -5.86
C GLN A 73 -2.30 19.20 -4.84
N ASN A 74 -3.45 18.75 -5.34
CA ASN A 74 -4.54 18.24 -4.52
C ASN A 74 -4.15 16.90 -3.88
N ILE A 75 -4.45 16.74 -2.58
CA ILE A 75 -4.35 15.46 -1.90
C ILE A 75 -5.62 14.68 -2.21
N SER A 76 -5.48 13.60 -2.98
CA SER A 76 -6.58 12.68 -3.28
C SER A 76 -6.53 11.51 -2.30
N GLY A 77 -7.52 11.42 -1.41
CA GLY A 77 -7.57 10.41 -0.36
C GLY A 77 -7.09 10.95 1.00
N HIS A 78 -6.03 10.38 1.56
CA HIS A 78 -5.44 10.82 2.83
C HIS A 78 -3.92 10.99 2.72
N ILE A 79 -3.27 11.50 3.76
CA ILE A 79 -1.80 11.67 3.77
C ILE A 79 -1.14 10.31 3.90
N CYS A 80 -0.53 9.84 2.81
CA CYS A 80 0.17 8.57 2.73
C CYS A 80 1.68 8.82 2.64
N GLN A 81 2.46 8.08 3.42
CA GLN A 81 3.92 8.26 3.50
C GLN A 81 4.69 7.17 2.74
N GLY A 82 4.03 6.07 2.41
CA GLY A 82 4.70 4.87 1.88
C GLY A 82 5.43 4.08 2.97
N HIS A 83 5.03 4.25 4.23
CA HIS A 83 5.64 3.60 5.38
C HIS A 83 4.78 2.43 5.86
N VAL A 84 4.91 1.31 5.17
CA VAL A 84 4.15 0.10 5.46
C VAL A 84 4.34 -0.37 6.89
N ASP A 85 3.24 -0.52 7.62
CA ASP A 85 3.23 -1.00 9.00
C ASP A 85 3.26 -2.52 9.08
N THR A 86 2.52 -3.16 8.18
CA THR A 86 2.34 -4.62 8.18
C THR A 86 1.90 -5.14 6.83
N VAL A 87 1.95 -6.46 6.71
CA VAL A 87 1.33 -7.20 5.60
C VAL A 87 0.05 -7.86 6.11
N SER A 88 -0.99 -7.75 5.32
CA SER A 88 -2.29 -8.35 5.59
C SER A 88 -2.61 -9.44 4.56
N LYS A 89 -3.36 -10.45 4.98
CA LYS A 89 -3.84 -11.51 4.10
C LYS A 89 -5.29 -11.24 3.72
N VAL A 90 -5.61 -11.38 2.45
CA VAL A 90 -7.00 -11.37 1.96
C VAL A 90 -7.68 -12.64 2.42
N THR A 91 -8.69 -12.54 3.28
CA THR A 91 -9.41 -13.69 3.84
C THR A 91 -10.65 -14.05 3.04
N ASN A 92 -11.27 -13.04 2.42
CA ASN A 92 -12.43 -13.24 1.56
C ASN A 92 -12.57 -12.14 0.50
N LEU A 93 -13.22 -12.48 -0.62
CA LEU A 93 -13.69 -11.57 -1.66
C LEU A 93 -15.14 -11.92 -1.98
N THR A 94 -15.98 -10.91 -2.04
CA THR A 94 -17.39 -11.07 -2.38
C THR A 94 -17.80 -9.97 -3.36
N ASN A 95 -18.34 -10.35 -4.50
CA ASN A 95 -18.92 -9.38 -5.44
C ASN A 95 -20.34 -9.03 -5.01
N VAL A 96 -20.62 -7.75 -4.90
CA VAL A 96 -21.95 -7.21 -4.59
C VAL A 96 -22.25 -6.12 -5.58
N ASP A 97 -23.24 -6.35 -6.41
CA ASP A 97 -23.58 -5.50 -7.55
C ASP A 97 -22.35 -5.25 -8.44
N LYS A 98 -21.95 -3.97 -8.58
CA LYS A 98 -20.78 -3.56 -9.35
C LYS A 98 -19.50 -3.43 -8.51
N SER A 99 -19.59 -3.62 -7.19
CA SER A 99 -18.45 -3.46 -6.26
C SER A 99 -17.92 -4.81 -5.80
N THR A 100 -16.67 -4.83 -5.34
CA THR A 100 -16.07 -5.99 -4.68
C THR A 100 -15.76 -5.65 -3.23
N ILE A 101 -16.24 -6.47 -2.31
CA ILE A 101 -15.89 -6.41 -0.89
C ILE A 101 -14.65 -7.27 -0.68
N TYR A 102 -13.61 -6.68 -0.12
CA TYR A 102 -12.41 -7.37 0.33
C TYR A 102 -12.40 -7.43 1.85
N GLU A 103 -12.24 -8.62 2.40
CA GLU A 103 -12.00 -8.83 3.82
C GLU A 103 -10.51 -9.15 4.04
N PHE A 104 -9.87 -8.44 4.96
CA PHE A 104 -8.47 -8.58 5.30
C PHE A 104 -8.29 -9.02 6.75
N SER A 105 -7.36 -9.93 7.00
CA SER A 105 -6.88 -10.18 8.37
C SER A 105 -6.02 -9.01 8.84
N ILE A 106 -6.01 -8.74 10.13
CA ILE A 106 -5.10 -7.76 10.73
C ILE A 106 -4.53 -8.30 12.04
N ASP A 107 -3.24 -8.10 12.27
CA ASP A 107 -2.59 -8.46 13.53
C ASP A 107 -3.23 -7.66 14.68
N LYS A 108 -3.51 -8.33 15.80
CA LYS A 108 -4.16 -7.77 17.00
C LYS A 108 -3.51 -6.45 17.48
N LYS A 109 -2.18 -6.32 17.33
CA LYS A 109 -1.46 -5.11 17.73
C LYS A 109 -1.85 -3.87 16.94
N PHE A 110 -2.33 -4.04 15.68
CA PHE A 110 -2.76 -2.95 14.81
C PHE A 110 -4.26 -2.66 14.89
N TYR A 111 -5.05 -3.58 15.44
CA TYR A 111 -6.50 -3.44 15.54
C TYR A 111 -6.93 -2.13 16.21
N LYS A 112 -6.20 -1.71 17.23
CA LYS A 112 -6.45 -0.47 18.00
C LYS A 112 -6.30 0.84 17.20
N TYR A 113 -5.75 0.77 16.00
CA TYR A 113 -5.59 1.92 15.10
C TYR A 113 -6.68 1.98 14.02
N LEU A 114 -7.46 0.92 13.87
CA LEU A 114 -8.54 0.89 12.88
C LEU A 114 -9.77 1.59 13.43
N VAL A 115 -10.38 2.41 12.59
CA VAL A 115 -11.65 3.09 12.89
C VAL A 115 -12.57 2.92 11.69
N GLU A 116 -13.83 2.52 11.90
CA GLU A 116 -14.81 2.45 10.81
C GLU A 116 -14.99 3.84 10.19
N LYS A 117 -15.09 3.88 8.88
CA LYS A 117 -15.15 5.09 8.04
C LYS A 117 -13.85 5.91 7.97
N ALA A 118 -12.80 5.52 8.68
CA ALA A 118 -11.48 6.12 8.49
C ALA A 118 -10.77 5.54 7.25
N SER A 119 -9.70 6.21 6.85
CA SER A 119 -8.85 5.81 5.74
C SER A 119 -7.85 4.74 6.12
N ILE A 120 -7.47 3.93 5.14
CA ILE A 120 -6.39 2.96 5.22
C ILE A 120 -5.73 2.85 3.83
N LEU A 121 -4.42 2.66 3.79
CA LEU A 121 -3.69 2.45 2.55
C LEU A 121 -3.46 0.96 2.32
N ILE A 122 -3.90 0.45 1.18
CA ILE A 122 -3.74 -0.95 0.78
C ILE A 122 -3.04 -1.02 -0.57
N ASN A 123 -1.84 -1.61 -0.62
CA ASN A 123 -0.99 -1.60 -1.81
C ASN A 123 -0.87 -0.20 -2.44
N GLY A 124 -0.77 0.86 -1.63
CA GLY A 124 -0.67 2.24 -2.11
C GLY A 124 -2.00 2.87 -2.55
N VAL A 125 -3.12 2.19 -2.37
CA VAL A 125 -4.46 2.71 -2.68
C VAL A 125 -5.13 3.19 -1.41
N SER A 126 -5.51 4.47 -1.36
CA SER A 126 -6.28 5.06 -0.25
C SER A 126 -7.72 4.59 -0.31
N LEU A 127 -8.17 3.92 0.73
CA LEU A 127 -9.48 3.28 0.80
C LEU A 127 -10.16 3.55 2.14
N THR A 128 -11.47 3.40 2.20
CA THR A 128 -12.26 3.60 3.42
C THR A 128 -12.57 2.26 4.07
N ILE A 129 -12.32 2.14 5.37
CA ILE A 129 -12.73 0.99 6.18
C ILE A 129 -14.25 0.99 6.29
N ALA A 130 -14.90 0.01 5.70
CA ALA A 130 -16.35 -0.11 5.72
C ALA A 130 -16.86 -0.74 7.01
N LYS A 131 -16.17 -1.76 7.51
CA LYS A 131 -16.54 -2.52 8.71
C LYS A 131 -15.31 -3.10 9.38
N ILE A 132 -15.34 -3.19 10.70
CA ILE A 132 -14.32 -3.85 11.51
C ILE A 132 -14.95 -5.04 12.23
N LYS A 133 -14.29 -6.20 12.11
CA LYS A 133 -14.64 -7.43 12.83
C LYS A 133 -13.44 -7.87 13.67
N LYS A 134 -13.63 -8.81 14.58
CA LYS A 134 -12.52 -9.35 15.39
C LYS A 134 -11.38 -9.82 14.48
N ASN A 135 -10.21 -9.16 14.58
CA ASN A 135 -8.99 -9.43 13.79
C ASN A 135 -9.14 -9.32 12.27
N LYS A 136 -10.17 -8.63 11.78
CA LYS A 136 -10.43 -8.42 10.36
C LYS A 136 -11.06 -7.06 10.11
N PHE A 137 -10.95 -6.57 8.87
CA PHE A 137 -11.69 -5.41 8.40
C PHE A 137 -12.11 -5.60 6.94
N GLU A 138 -13.12 -4.87 6.54
CA GLU A 138 -13.70 -4.90 5.20
C GLU A 138 -13.55 -3.54 4.52
N ILE A 139 -13.28 -3.58 3.23
CA ILE A 139 -13.37 -2.43 2.33
C ILE A 139 -14.25 -2.76 1.15
N TRP A 140 -14.87 -1.74 0.59
CA TRP A 140 -15.64 -1.83 -0.65
C TRP A 140 -14.89 -1.13 -1.76
N VAL A 141 -14.60 -1.85 -2.84
CA VAL A 141 -13.84 -1.33 -3.98
C VAL A 141 -14.78 -1.20 -5.17
N ILE A 142 -14.90 0.03 -5.69
CA ILE A 142 -15.72 0.33 -6.86
C ILE A 142 -15.01 -0.09 -8.16
N PRO A 143 -15.74 -0.30 -9.26
CA PRO A 143 -15.18 -0.75 -10.54
C PRO A 143 -14.06 0.15 -11.06
N HIS A 144 -14.18 1.46 -10.89
CA HIS A 144 -13.16 2.41 -11.33
C HIS A 144 -11.82 2.18 -10.65
N THR A 145 -11.81 1.96 -9.33
CA THR A 145 -10.60 1.65 -8.56
C THR A 145 -10.00 0.31 -8.98
N LEU A 146 -10.83 -0.72 -9.21
CA LEU A 146 -10.36 -2.00 -9.71
C LEU A 146 -9.67 -1.87 -11.07
N LYS A 147 -10.24 -1.05 -11.98
CA LYS A 147 -9.68 -0.82 -13.32
C LYS A 147 -8.31 -0.14 -13.28
N LEU A 148 -8.05 0.71 -12.30
CA LEU A 148 -6.85 1.53 -12.21
C LEU A 148 -5.74 0.94 -11.34
N THR A 149 -6.02 -0.12 -10.59
CA THR A 149 -5.09 -0.64 -9.58
C THR A 149 -4.91 -2.15 -9.70
N ASN A 150 -3.86 -2.67 -9.07
CA ASN A 150 -3.64 -4.11 -9.01
C ASN A 150 -4.62 -4.85 -8.08
N LEU A 151 -5.54 -4.14 -7.42
CA LEU A 151 -6.57 -4.76 -6.60
C LEU A 151 -7.45 -5.72 -7.40
N ALA A 152 -7.66 -5.45 -8.70
CA ALA A 152 -8.40 -6.35 -9.60
C ALA A 152 -7.78 -7.76 -9.71
N ASN A 153 -6.48 -7.87 -9.51
CA ASN A 153 -5.74 -9.13 -9.66
C ASN A 153 -5.60 -9.90 -8.35
N ILE A 154 -6.01 -9.30 -7.23
CA ILE A 154 -5.88 -9.89 -5.90
C ILE A 154 -6.88 -11.03 -5.73
N LYS A 155 -6.39 -12.13 -5.16
CA LYS A 155 -7.16 -13.34 -4.86
C LYS A 155 -7.18 -13.62 -3.36
N LYS A 156 -8.08 -14.50 -2.94
CA LYS A 156 -8.08 -15.03 -1.57
C LYS A 156 -6.72 -15.66 -1.25
N ASN A 157 -6.23 -15.37 -0.08
CA ASN A 157 -4.91 -15.74 0.46
C ASN A 157 -3.72 -14.89 -0.03
N ASP A 158 -3.91 -13.97 -0.96
CA ASP A 158 -2.86 -13.04 -1.35
C ASP A 158 -2.49 -12.11 -0.19
N LEU A 159 -1.27 -11.60 -0.26
CA LEU A 159 -0.73 -10.65 0.69
C LEU A 159 -0.79 -9.23 0.11
N VAL A 160 -1.16 -8.28 0.96
CA VAL A 160 -1.17 -6.85 0.63
C VAL A 160 -0.39 -6.05 1.67
N ASN A 161 0.24 -4.98 1.23
CA ASN A 161 0.87 -4.00 2.13
C ASN A 161 -0.22 -3.14 2.78
N ILE A 162 -0.08 -2.88 4.07
CA ILE A 162 -0.95 -2.00 4.85
C ILE A 162 -0.14 -0.88 5.46
N GLU A 163 -0.55 0.36 5.19
CA GLU A 163 -0.15 1.53 5.96
C GLU A 163 -1.38 2.07 6.69
N ILE A 164 -1.26 2.22 7.99
CA ILE A 164 -2.28 2.79 8.85
C ILE A 164 -2.20 4.31 8.76
N ASP A 165 -3.35 4.98 8.74
CA ASP A 165 -3.42 6.43 8.75
C ASP A 165 -2.55 7.01 9.87
N ILE A 166 -1.64 7.90 9.52
CA ILE A 166 -0.69 8.51 10.44
C ILE A 166 -1.38 9.24 11.60
N LEU A 167 -2.56 9.81 11.37
CA LEU A 167 -3.35 10.47 12.42
C LEU A 167 -3.75 9.47 13.51
N SER A 168 -4.18 8.26 13.14
CA SER A 168 -4.50 7.20 14.10
C SER A 168 -3.31 6.84 15.00
N LYS A 169 -2.08 6.84 14.42
CA LYS A 169 -0.86 6.55 15.16
C LYS A 169 -0.54 7.65 16.19
N TYR A 170 -0.64 8.92 15.78
CA TYR A 170 -0.39 10.05 16.69
C TYR A 170 -1.43 10.14 17.79
N VAL A 171 -2.73 10.04 17.45
CA VAL A 171 -3.80 10.04 18.48
C VAL A 171 -3.56 8.94 19.50
N LYS A 172 -3.22 7.72 19.06
CA LYS A 172 -2.96 6.60 19.96
C LYS A 172 -1.73 6.83 20.85
N LYS A 173 -0.67 7.41 20.29
CA LYS A 173 0.52 7.76 21.08
C LYS A 173 0.17 8.75 22.19
N PHE A 174 -0.49 9.86 21.86
CA PHE A 174 -0.84 10.89 22.84
C PHE A 174 -1.77 10.39 23.96
N ILE A 175 -2.69 9.46 23.66
CA ILE A 175 -3.55 8.86 24.68
C ILE A 175 -2.73 7.95 25.63
N ASN A 176 -1.73 7.24 25.11
CA ASN A 176 -0.90 6.35 25.92
C ASN A 176 0.08 7.13 26.83
N ASP A 177 0.62 8.25 26.33
CA ASP A 177 1.59 9.09 27.06
C ASP A 177 0.93 9.87 28.23
N LYS A 178 -0.41 9.90 28.30
CA LYS A 178 -1.19 10.50 29.41
C LYS A 178 -1.55 9.51 30.53
N LYS A 179 -1.15 8.25 30.42
CA LYS A 179 -1.34 7.19 31.41
C LYS A 179 -0.02 6.85 32.09
#